data_7638fe546f987e41558cbe8df855e2de
#
_entry.id   7638fe546f987e41558cbe8df855e2de
#
_cell.length_a   1.000
_cell.length_b   1.000
_cell.length_c   1.000
_cell.angle_alpha   90.00
_cell.angle_beta   90.00
_cell.angle_gamma   90.00
#
_symmetry.space_group_name_H-M   'P 1'
#
loop_
_entity.id
_entity.type
_entity.pdbx_description
1 polymer ?
#
loop_
_entity_poly.entity_id
_entity_poly.type
_entity_poly.pdbx_seq_one_letter_code
_entity_poly.pdbx_strand_id
1 'polypeptide(L)'
;MDLQPDDQELHRWPTLSEALEEIKAIGKISGPTTITGLLLYSRAMISMLFLGYLGELELAGGSLSIGFANITGYSVISGLAMGMEPICGQAYGAKQWKLLGLTLQRTVLLLLSTSIPISFMWLNMKRILLWCGQDQEISSVAHTFILFSIPDLFFLSLLHPLRIYLRTQNVTLPLTYCSAISVLLHVPINFLLVVHFKMGIAGVAIAMVWTNLNLFLLLSSFVYFSSVYKDSWVCPSMDCLRGWSSLLALAIPTCISVCLEWWWYEFMIMLCGLLANPKATISSMGILIQTTSLVYVFPSALSLGVSTRVGNELGANRPAKARISMIVSLVCAVALGLAAMLFTTLMRHQWGRFFTTDTEILDLTAIALPIAGLCELGNCPQTTGCGVLRGSARPTIGANINLGSFYLVGMPVAILMGFVAKMGFAGLWLGLLAAQASCALLMLYVLCNTDWMVQVERARELTRTCTMSSTPLPISSTISESNTKKSNNKANLEEVLCVSDEPVKSISLETDPLISTTTS
;
A
#
# COMPACT_ATOMS: atom_id res chain seq x y z
N MET A 1 21.62 -35.03 -14.06
CA MET A 1 20.83 -34.69 -12.86
C MET A 1 19.47 -34.31 -13.41
N ASP A 2 18.58 -35.29 -13.55
CA ASP A 2 17.27 -35.10 -14.15
C ASP A 2 16.41 -34.34 -13.14
N LEU A 3 16.04 -33.09 -13.48
CA LEU A 3 15.13 -32.27 -12.71
C LEU A 3 13.79 -33.02 -12.62
N GLN A 4 13.18 -33.02 -11.45
CA GLN A 4 11.84 -33.60 -11.28
C GLN A 4 10.83 -32.84 -12.18
N PRO A 5 9.77 -33.49 -12.66
CA PRO A 5 8.80 -32.89 -13.59
C PRO A 5 8.24 -31.53 -13.09
N ASP A 6 8.08 -31.35 -11.79
CA ASP A 6 7.65 -30.09 -11.17
C ASP A 6 8.68 -28.96 -11.30
N ASP A 7 9.99 -29.27 -11.31
CA ASP A 7 11.05 -28.28 -11.50
C ASP A 7 11.14 -27.79 -12.95
N GLN A 8 10.81 -28.64 -13.92
CA GLN A 8 10.79 -28.24 -15.35
C GLN A 8 9.63 -27.29 -15.66
N GLU A 9 8.45 -27.47 -15.07
CA GLU A 9 7.34 -26.53 -15.18
C GLU A 9 7.66 -25.19 -14.53
N LEU A 10 8.41 -25.20 -13.42
CA LEU A 10 8.74 -23.99 -12.67
C LEU A 10 9.66 -23.05 -13.47
N HIS A 11 10.57 -23.56 -14.31
CA HIS A 11 11.53 -22.76 -15.07
C HIS A 11 11.09 -22.39 -16.49
N ARG A 12 9.98 -22.93 -16.97
CA ARG A 12 9.44 -22.66 -18.31
C ARG A 12 8.89 -21.23 -18.40
N TRP A 13 9.15 -20.56 -19.53
CA TRP A 13 8.47 -19.32 -19.87
C TRP A 13 6.98 -19.57 -20.14
N PRO A 14 6.09 -18.64 -19.73
CA PRO A 14 4.66 -18.80 -19.98
C PRO A 14 4.36 -18.85 -21.48
N THR A 15 3.46 -19.73 -21.88
CA THR A 15 2.91 -19.72 -23.23
C THR A 15 2.02 -18.50 -23.43
N LEU A 16 1.79 -18.11 -24.68
CA LEU A 16 0.93 -16.96 -24.98
C LEU A 16 -0.49 -17.13 -24.42
N SER A 17 -1.03 -18.37 -24.46
CA SER A 17 -2.35 -18.67 -23.87
C SER A 17 -2.36 -18.49 -22.35
N GLU A 18 -1.36 -19.01 -21.65
CA GLU A 18 -1.21 -18.85 -20.20
C GLU A 18 -1.04 -17.36 -19.82
N ALA A 19 -0.23 -16.63 -20.58
CA ALA A 19 -0.05 -15.20 -20.37
C ALA A 19 -1.37 -14.41 -20.57
N LEU A 20 -2.15 -14.72 -21.61
CA LEU A 20 -3.44 -14.08 -21.87
C LEU A 20 -4.49 -14.41 -20.79
N GLU A 21 -4.52 -15.65 -20.30
CA GLU A 21 -5.38 -16.04 -19.19
C GLU A 21 -5.01 -15.28 -17.92
N GLU A 22 -3.72 -15.15 -17.63
CA GLU A 22 -3.25 -14.44 -16.44
C GLU A 22 -3.48 -12.92 -16.56
N ILE A 23 -3.30 -12.31 -17.75
CA ILE A 23 -3.68 -10.91 -18.00
C ILE A 23 -5.17 -10.70 -17.71
N LYS A 24 -6.05 -11.61 -18.14
CA LYS A 24 -7.48 -11.53 -17.83
C LYS A 24 -7.75 -11.67 -16.33
N ALA A 25 -7.04 -12.58 -15.65
CA ALA A 25 -7.19 -12.79 -14.21
C ALA A 25 -6.74 -11.57 -13.41
N ILE A 26 -5.56 -11.01 -13.71
CA ILE A 26 -5.06 -9.77 -13.12
C ILE A 26 -5.99 -8.60 -13.47
N GLY A 27 -6.42 -8.49 -14.72
CA GLY A 27 -7.30 -7.43 -15.20
C GLY A 27 -8.67 -7.38 -14.51
N LYS A 28 -9.21 -8.54 -14.10
CA LYS A 28 -10.45 -8.61 -13.29
C LYS A 28 -10.31 -7.94 -11.93
N ILE A 29 -9.10 -7.90 -11.37
CA ILE A 29 -8.80 -7.26 -10.08
C ILE A 29 -8.35 -5.82 -10.31
N SER A 30 -7.34 -5.64 -11.18
CA SER A 30 -6.70 -4.34 -11.42
C SER A 30 -7.60 -3.36 -12.15
N GLY A 31 -8.44 -3.81 -13.10
CA GLY A 31 -9.33 -2.93 -13.86
C GLY A 31 -10.30 -2.17 -12.96
N PRO A 32 -11.17 -2.84 -12.19
CA PRO A 32 -12.04 -2.17 -11.23
C PRO A 32 -11.27 -1.35 -10.19
N THR A 33 -10.10 -1.84 -9.75
CA THR A 33 -9.24 -1.11 -8.80
C THR A 33 -8.70 0.18 -9.40
N THR A 34 -8.33 0.20 -10.68
CA THR A 34 -7.92 1.41 -11.41
C THR A 34 -9.06 2.43 -11.46
N ILE A 35 -10.28 1.99 -11.82
CA ILE A 35 -11.45 2.88 -11.85
C ILE A 35 -11.71 3.45 -10.46
N THR A 36 -11.64 2.63 -9.42
CA THR A 36 -11.76 3.07 -8.02
C THR A 36 -10.70 4.11 -7.69
N GLY A 37 -9.44 3.90 -8.08
CA GLY A 37 -8.35 4.84 -7.88
C GLY A 37 -8.58 6.18 -8.57
N LEU A 38 -9.03 6.17 -9.84
CA LEU A 38 -9.38 7.38 -10.60
C LEU A 38 -10.55 8.14 -9.95
N LEU A 39 -11.56 7.45 -9.45
CA LEU A 39 -12.68 8.06 -8.73
C LEU A 39 -12.20 8.75 -7.44
N LEU A 40 -11.34 8.08 -6.66
CA LEU A 40 -10.78 8.66 -5.44
C LEU A 40 -9.83 9.83 -5.72
N TYR A 41 -9.08 9.78 -6.83
CA TYR A 41 -8.29 10.91 -7.31
C TYR A 41 -9.18 12.09 -7.67
N SER A 42 -10.27 11.86 -8.43
CA SER A 42 -11.22 12.94 -8.79
C SER A 42 -11.88 13.57 -7.55
N ARG A 43 -12.15 12.79 -6.48
CA ARG A 43 -12.62 13.32 -5.19
C ARG A 43 -11.64 14.33 -4.60
N ALA A 44 -10.33 14.01 -4.60
CA ALA A 44 -9.31 14.93 -4.10
C ALA A 44 -9.26 16.22 -4.91
N MET A 45 -9.36 16.13 -6.24
CA MET A 45 -9.42 17.30 -7.13
C MET A 45 -10.66 18.16 -6.87
N ILE A 46 -11.84 17.55 -6.66
CA ILE A 46 -13.07 18.26 -6.29
C ILE A 46 -12.87 19.03 -4.98
N SER A 47 -12.30 18.41 -3.95
CA SER A 47 -12.01 19.09 -2.68
C SER A 47 -11.09 20.30 -2.86
N MET A 48 -10.03 20.16 -3.69
CA MET A 48 -9.11 21.27 -3.99
C MET A 48 -9.81 22.41 -4.74
N LEU A 49 -10.76 22.12 -5.65
CA LEU A 49 -11.56 23.14 -6.33
C LEU A 49 -12.43 23.93 -5.34
N PHE A 50 -13.07 23.27 -4.36
CA PHE A 50 -13.83 23.95 -3.32
C PHE A 50 -12.94 24.78 -2.38
N LEU A 51 -11.73 24.31 -2.06
CA LEU A 51 -10.75 25.11 -1.31
C LEU A 51 -10.33 26.36 -2.10
N GLY A 52 -10.08 26.23 -3.40
CA GLY A 52 -9.78 27.37 -4.28
C GLY A 52 -10.95 28.36 -4.42
N TYR A 53 -12.20 27.88 -4.41
CA TYR A 53 -13.39 28.71 -4.41
C TYR A 53 -13.51 29.57 -3.13
N LEU A 54 -13.05 29.06 -1.97
CA LEU A 54 -13.09 29.78 -0.70
C LEU A 54 -12.08 30.93 -0.64
N GLY A 55 -10.91 30.79 -1.27
CA GLY A 55 -9.87 31.80 -1.30
C GLY A 55 -8.45 31.26 -1.27
N GLU A 56 -7.48 32.15 -1.44
CA GLU A 56 -6.05 31.77 -1.47
C GLU A 56 -5.55 31.26 -0.12
N LEU A 57 -6.02 31.87 0.97
CA LEU A 57 -5.63 31.47 2.33
C LEU A 57 -6.17 30.08 2.69
N GLU A 58 -7.42 29.80 2.36
CA GLU A 58 -8.06 28.50 2.57
C GLU A 58 -7.45 27.41 1.69
N LEU A 59 -7.10 27.75 0.45
CA LEU A 59 -6.40 26.84 -0.45
C LEU A 59 -5.00 26.49 0.10
N ALA A 60 -4.25 27.49 0.55
CA ALA A 60 -2.92 27.27 1.13
C ALA A 60 -3.00 26.46 2.43
N GLY A 61 -3.89 26.84 3.35
CA GLY A 61 -4.09 26.15 4.61
C GLY A 61 -4.61 24.72 4.43
N GLY A 62 -5.57 24.53 3.52
CA GLY A 62 -6.10 23.20 3.18
C GLY A 62 -5.04 22.29 2.54
N SER A 63 -4.25 22.80 1.61
CA SER A 63 -3.16 22.06 0.97
C SER A 63 -2.09 21.65 1.98
N LEU A 64 -1.69 22.57 2.87
CA LEU A 64 -0.73 22.29 3.95
C LEU A 64 -1.27 21.21 4.91
N SER A 65 -2.56 21.28 5.24
CA SER A 65 -3.22 20.30 6.11
C SER A 65 -3.28 18.92 5.45
N ILE A 66 -3.63 18.84 4.17
CA ILE A 66 -3.67 17.58 3.43
C ILE A 66 -2.27 16.96 3.33
N GLY A 67 -1.24 17.76 3.02
CA GLY A 67 0.15 17.30 3.01
C GLY A 67 0.58 16.74 4.37
N PHE A 68 0.32 17.48 5.45
CA PHE A 68 0.61 17.03 6.81
C PHE A 68 -0.14 15.73 7.16
N ALA A 69 -1.42 15.63 6.78
CA ALA A 69 -2.23 14.43 7.00
C ALA A 69 -1.70 13.22 6.20
N ASN A 70 -1.24 13.43 4.97
CA ASN A 70 -0.65 12.38 4.14
C ASN A 70 0.62 11.80 4.77
N ILE A 71 1.51 12.66 5.26
CA ILE A 71 2.79 12.23 5.87
C ILE A 71 2.56 11.51 7.19
N THR A 72 1.72 12.09 8.05
CA THR A 72 1.65 11.70 9.47
C THR A 72 0.55 10.70 9.79
N GLY A 73 -0.46 10.58 8.93
CA GLY A 73 -1.64 9.77 9.17
C GLY A 73 -1.95 8.79 8.05
N TYR A 74 -2.29 9.29 6.87
CA TYR A 74 -2.84 8.45 5.79
C TYR A 74 -1.82 7.45 5.23
N SER A 75 -0.53 7.82 5.08
CA SER A 75 0.53 6.89 4.68
C SER A 75 0.73 5.79 5.71
N VAL A 76 0.70 6.12 7.00
CA VAL A 76 0.88 5.16 8.10
C VAL A 76 -0.28 4.18 8.16
N ILE A 77 -1.53 4.68 8.18
CA ILE A 77 -2.74 3.83 8.21
C ILE A 77 -2.81 2.93 6.96
N SER A 78 -2.55 3.48 5.77
CA SER A 78 -2.54 2.70 4.52
C SER A 78 -1.44 1.64 4.51
N GLY A 79 -0.22 2.01 4.91
CA GLY A 79 0.92 1.11 4.95
C GLY A 79 0.74 -0.04 5.94
N LEU A 80 0.25 0.24 7.16
CA LEU A 80 -0.06 -0.80 8.15
C LEU A 80 -1.18 -1.72 7.67
N ALA A 81 -2.22 -1.16 7.02
CA ALA A 81 -3.31 -1.96 6.47
C ALA A 81 -2.82 -2.97 5.42
N MET A 82 -1.90 -2.55 4.54
CA MET A 82 -1.35 -3.42 3.49
C MET A 82 -0.60 -4.64 4.06
N GLY A 83 -0.16 -4.60 5.32
CA GLY A 83 0.46 -5.75 5.99
C GLY A 83 -0.44 -6.97 6.13
N MET A 84 -1.77 -6.79 6.04
CA MET A 84 -2.70 -7.93 6.03
C MET A 84 -2.82 -8.63 4.67
N GLU A 85 -2.39 -8.00 3.56
CA GLU A 85 -2.54 -8.56 2.20
C GLU A 85 -1.95 -9.96 2.06
N PRO A 86 -0.68 -10.23 2.46
CA PRO A 86 -0.11 -11.56 2.32
C PRO A 86 -0.87 -12.61 3.14
N ILE A 87 -1.24 -12.30 4.38
CA ILE A 87 -1.98 -13.24 5.24
C ILE A 87 -3.32 -13.57 4.64
N CYS A 88 -4.09 -12.56 4.22
CA CYS A 88 -5.41 -12.74 3.62
C CYS A 88 -5.36 -13.45 2.27
N GLY A 89 -4.41 -13.08 1.39
CA GLY A 89 -4.26 -13.73 0.09
C GLY A 89 -3.89 -15.21 0.23
N GLN A 90 -2.90 -15.53 1.06
CA GLN A 90 -2.47 -16.91 1.29
C GLN A 90 -3.54 -17.72 2.03
N ALA A 91 -4.24 -17.13 3.02
CA ALA A 91 -5.36 -17.79 3.70
C ALA A 91 -6.52 -18.09 2.74
N TYR A 92 -6.84 -17.15 1.83
CA TYR A 92 -7.87 -17.38 0.81
C TYR A 92 -7.47 -18.51 -0.14
N GLY A 93 -6.21 -18.52 -0.64
CA GLY A 93 -5.69 -19.60 -1.47
C GLY A 93 -5.70 -20.96 -0.79
N ALA A 94 -5.36 -21.00 0.50
CA ALA A 94 -5.41 -22.19 1.35
C ALA A 94 -6.82 -22.57 1.83
N LYS A 95 -7.86 -21.82 1.46
CA LYS A 95 -9.27 -21.99 1.92
C LYS A 95 -9.43 -21.89 3.43
N GLN A 96 -8.59 -21.14 4.10
CA GLN A 96 -8.64 -20.91 5.56
C GLN A 96 -9.49 -19.68 5.88
N TRP A 97 -10.80 -19.80 5.69
CA TRP A 97 -11.76 -18.70 5.80
C TRP A 97 -11.77 -18.02 7.18
N LYS A 98 -11.65 -18.79 8.25
CA LYS A 98 -11.60 -18.26 9.62
C LYS A 98 -10.41 -17.35 9.85
N LEU A 99 -9.24 -17.71 9.28
CA LEU A 99 -8.04 -16.87 9.38
C LEU A 99 -8.24 -15.54 8.67
N LEU A 100 -8.92 -15.53 7.53
CA LEU A 100 -9.25 -14.32 6.78
C LEU A 100 -10.06 -13.33 7.64
N GLY A 101 -11.13 -13.81 8.29
CA GLY A 101 -11.97 -12.98 9.17
C GLY A 101 -11.24 -12.50 10.43
N LEU A 102 -10.42 -13.37 11.03
CA LEU A 102 -9.64 -13.01 12.21
C LEU A 102 -8.56 -11.96 11.89
N THR A 103 -7.91 -12.08 10.72
CA THR A 103 -6.93 -11.10 10.25
C THR A 103 -7.58 -9.73 10.01
N LEU A 104 -8.80 -9.71 9.46
CA LEU A 104 -9.58 -8.48 9.31
C LEU A 104 -9.78 -7.79 10.67
N GLN A 105 -10.25 -8.53 11.69
CA GLN A 105 -10.48 -7.99 13.03
C GLN A 105 -9.19 -7.46 13.67
N ARG A 106 -8.09 -8.23 13.60
CA ARG A 106 -6.77 -7.83 14.12
C ARG A 106 -6.27 -6.54 13.45
N THR A 107 -6.42 -6.43 12.14
CA THR A 107 -5.97 -5.24 11.41
C THR A 107 -6.82 -4.03 11.76
N VAL A 108 -8.14 -4.16 11.85
CA VAL A 108 -9.01 -3.08 12.32
C VAL A 108 -8.59 -2.57 13.69
N LEU A 109 -8.34 -3.46 14.66
CA LEU A 109 -7.88 -3.09 15.99
C LEU A 109 -6.50 -2.40 15.96
N LEU A 110 -5.56 -2.90 15.14
CA LEU A 110 -4.25 -2.28 14.95
C LEU A 110 -4.38 -0.85 14.44
N LEU A 111 -5.20 -0.62 13.41
CA LEU A 111 -5.36 0.70 12.81
C LEU A 111 -6.11 1.66 13.73
N LEU A 112 -7.16 1.21 14.42
CA LEU A 112 -7.86 2.03 15.40
C LEU A 112 -6.94 2.45 16.56
N SER A 113 -6.12 1.53 17.08
CA SER A 113 -5.14 1.85 18.12
C SER A 113 -4.06 2.83 17.63
N THR A 114 -3.63 2.70 16.36
CA THR A 114 -2.67 3.62 15.74
C THR A 114 -3.28 4.99 15.46
N SER A 115 -4.58 5.08 15.17
CA SER A 115 -5.28 6.34 14.93
C SER A 115 -5.32 7.24 16.16
N ILE A 116 -5.24 6.67 17.37
CA ILE A 116 -5.26 7.45 18.63
C ILE A 116 -4.04 8.38 18.75
N PRO A 117 -2.78 7.89 18.73
CA PRO A 117 -1.62 8.77 18.80
C PRO A 117 -1.53 9.75 17.62
N ILE A 118 -1.95 9.34 16.42
CA ILE A 118 -2.02 10.24 15.26
C ILE A 118 -3.00 11.37 15.53
N SER A 119 -4.19 11.07 16.09
CA SER A 119 -5.18 12.09 16.46
C SER A 119 -4.62 13.09 17.47
N PHE A 120 -3.88 12.63 18.48
CA PHE A 120 -3.20 13.53 19.44
C PHE A 120 -2.17 14.44 18.77
N MET A 121 -1.43 13.94 17.79
CA MET A 121 -0.50 14.74 17.00
C MET A 121 -1.25 15.78 16.15
N TRP A 122 -2.37 15.42 15.53
CA TRP A 122 -3.20 16.32 14.74
C TRP A 122 -3.86 17.41 15.58
N LEU A 123 -4.26 17.11 16.81
CA LEU A 123 -4.75 18.13 17.76
C LEU A 123 -3.69 19.20 18.08
N ASN A 124 -2.42 18.87 17.97
CA ASN A 124 -1.31 19.79 18.21
C ASN A 124 -0.68 20.37 16.92
N MET A 125 -1.27 20.12 15.75
CA MET A 125 -0.71 20.49 14.44
C MET A 125 -0.30 21.96 14.38
N LYS A 126 -1.13 22.90 14.85
CA LYS A 126 -0.82 24.34 14.86
C LYS A 126 0.50 24.64 15.56
N ARG A 127 0.74 24.03 16.74
CA ARG A 127 1.99 24.22 17.49
C ARG A 127 3.19 23.66 16.72
N ILE A 128 3.03 22.49 16.09
CA ILE A 128 4.06 21.84 15.29
C ILE A 128 4.42 22.72 14.09
N LEU A 129 3.43 23.23 13.36
CA LEU A 129 3.66 24.07 12.19
C LEU A 129 4.35 25.39 12.55
N LEU A 130 3.92 26.05 13.64
CA LEU A 130 4.56 27.27 14.13
C LEU A 130 6.00 27.02 14.59
N TRP A 131 6.26 25.86 15.20
CA TRP A 131 7.63 25.46 15.57
C TRP A 131 8.52 25.22 14.34
N CYS A 132 7.92 24.73 13.23
CA CYS A 132 8.59 24.60 11.94
C CYS A 132 8.74 25.93 11.17
N GLY A 133 8.31 27.05 11.74
CA GLY A 133 8.44 28.38 11.13
C GLY A 133 7.37 28.73 10.09
N GLN A 134 6.25 28.02 10.08
CA GLN A 134 5.13 28.33 9.19
C GLN A 134 4.36 29.59 9.66
N ASP A 135 3.75 30.28 8.70
CA ASP A 135 2.91 31.46 8.96
C ASP A 135 1.75 31.13 9.91
N GLN A 136 1.41 32.10 10.78
CA GLN A 136 0.41 31.93 11.82
C GLN A 136 -1.02 31.81 11.27
N GLU A 137 -1.36 32.58 10.24
CA GLU A 137 -2.70 32.57 9.65
C GLU A 137 -2.93 31.24 8.88
N ILE A 138 -1.98 30.88 8.03
CA ILE A 138 -2.01 29.60 7.28
C ILE A 138 -2.07 28.42 8.25
N SER A 139 -1.26 28.43 9.32
CA SER A 139 -1.25 27.37 10.36
C SER A 139 -2.56 27.28 11.11
N SER A 140 -3.27 28.40 11.32
CA SER A 140 -4.57 28.40 12.00
C SER A 140 -5.66 27.81 11.11
N VAL A 141 -5.67 28.18 9.82
CA VAL A 141 -6.61 27.64 8.83
C VAL A 141 -6.37 26.14 8.59
N ALA A 142 -5.10 25.74 8.45
CA ALA A 142 -4.71 24.33 8.32
C ALA A 142 -5.13 23.51 9.54
N HIS A 143 -4.95 24.05 10.75
CA HIS A 143 -5.38 23.38 11.98
C HIS A 143 -6.90 23.18 12.04
N THR A 144 -7.68 24.16 11.61
CA THR A 144 -9.14 24.01 11.52
C THR A 144 -9.52 22.86 10.58
N PHE A 145 -8.91 22.76 9.41
CA PHE A 145 -9.18 21.67 8.47
C PHE A 145 -8.88 20.30 9.09
N ILE A 146 -7.70 20.14 9.71
CA ILE A 146 -7.29 18.84 10.23
C ILE A 146 -8.13 18.40 11.44
N LEU A 147 -8.59 19.34 12.28
CA LEU A 147 -9.47 19.03 13.40
C LEU A 147 -10.76 18.35 12.94
N PHE A 148 -11.39 18.88 11.88
CA PHE A 148 -12.59 18.29 11.29
C PHE A 148 -12.28 17.03 10.46
N SER A 149 -11.02 16.77 10.13
CA SER A 149 -10.56 15.55 9.43
C SER A 149 -10.21 14.41 10.41
N ILE A 150 -10.11 14.62 11.73
CA ILE A 150 -9.78 13.55 12.69
C ILE A 150 -10.70 12.32 12.57
N PRO A 151 -12.04 12.44 12.42
CA PRO A 151 -12.91 11.28 12.27
C PRO A 151 -12.57 10.43 11.04
N ASP A 152 -11.93 11.01 10.01
CA ASP A 152 -11.52 10.30 8.80
C ASP A 152 -10.50 9.18 9.09
N LEU A 153 -9.60 9.37 10.05
CA LEU A 153 -8.65 8.33 10.49
C LEU A 153 -9.37 7.07 10.95
N PHE A 154 -10.46 7.22 11.71
CA PHE A 154 -11.24 6.10 12.22
C PHE A 154 -12.01 5.41 11.10
N PHE A 155 -12.62 6.16 10.17
CA PHE A 155 -13.30 5.56 9.02
C PHE A 155 -12.32 4.87 8.08
N LEU A 156 -11.15 5.42 7.84
CA LEU A 156 -10.11 4.78 7.04
C LEU A 156 -9.56 3.52 7.71
N SER A 157 -9.47 3.51 9.05
CA SER A 157 -9.07 2.33 9.82
C SER A 157 -10.04 1.15 9.67
N LEU A 158 -11.31 1.42 9.39
CA LEU A 158 -12.31 0.41 9.07
C LEU A 158 -12.32 0.07 7.57
N LEU A 159 -12.17 1.09 6.73
CA LEU A 159 -12.34 0.99 5.29
C LEU A 159 -11.16 0.30 4.59
N HIS A 160 -9.91 0.57 4.98
CA HIS A 160 -8.74 -0.06 4.36
C HIS A 160 -8.73 -1.58 4.53
N PRO A 161 -8.90 -2.15 5.74
CA PRO A 161 -8.97 -3.59 5.90
C PRO A 161 -10.14 -4.22 5.14
N LEU A 162 -11.31 -3.55 5.11
CA LEU A 162 -12.48 -4.04 4.40
C LEU A 162 -12.25 -4.11 2.88
N ARG A 163 -11.57 -3.11 2.30
CA ARG A 163 -11.17 -3.11 0.87
C ARG A 163 -10.21 -4.26 0.55
N ILE A 164 -9.21 -4.51 1.41
CA ILE A 164 -8.24 -5.60 1.24
C ILE A 164 -8.96 -6.94 1.35
N TYR A 165 -9.82 -7.10 2.35
CA TYR A 165 -10.63 -8.30 2.57
C TYR A 165 -11.48 -8.67 1.34
N LEU A 166 -12.15 -7.71 0.71
CA LEU A 166 -12.94 -7.93 -0.49
C LEU A 166 -12.06 -8.25 -1.71
N ARG A 167 -10.97 -7.49 -1.89
CA ARG A 167 -10.05 -7.67 -3.01
C ARG A 167 -9.36 -9.03 -3.00
N THR A 168 -8.91 -9.51 -1.85
CA THR A 168 -8.27 -10.83 -1.74
C THR A 168 -9.21 -11.98 -2.10
N GLN A 169 -10.53 -11.76 -1.97
CA GLN A 169 -11.56 -12.68 -2.43
C GLN A 169 -11.99 -12.46 -3.89
N ASN A 170 -11.28 -11.60 -4.64
CA ASN A 170 -11.59 -11.22 -6.03
C ASN A 170 -12.93 -10.45 -6.17
N VAL A 171 -13.47 -9.87 -5.10
CA VAL A 171 -14.70 -9.09 -5.09
C VAL A 171 -14.35 -7.61 -5.22
N THR A 172 -14.12 -7.14 -6.45
CA THR A 172 -13.63 -5.77 -6.73
C THR A 172 -14.68 -4.86 -7.36
N LEU A 173 -15.60 -5.37 -8.16
CA LEU A 173 -16.65 -4.58 -8.81
C LEU A 173 -17.55 -3.82 -7.82
N PRO A 174 -18.05 -4.41 -6.73
CA PRO A 174 -18.85 -3.69 -5.75
C PRO A 174 -18.08 -2.54 -5.09
N LEU A 175 -16.76 -2.70 -4.90
CA LEU A 175 -15.88 -1.65 -4.40
C LEU A 175 -15.91 -0.43 -5.33
N THR A 176 -15.87 -0.65 -6.64
CA THR A 176 -15.93 0.40 -7.66
C THR A 176 -17.29 1.11 -7.67
N TYR A 177 -18.40 0.36 -7.63
CA TYR A 177 -19.74 0.96 -7.61
C TYR A 177 -20.00 1.78 -6.36
N CYS A 178 -19.65 1.25 -5.18
CA CYS A 178 -19.77 1.98 -3.92
C CYS A 178 -18.91 3.25 -3.92
N SER A 179 -17.69 3.18 -4.48
CA SER A 179 -16.82 4.36 -4.62
C SER A 179 -17.41 5.39 -5.59
N ALA A 180 -17.97 4.96 -6.72
CA ALA A 180 -18.63 5.87 -7.67
C ALA A 180 -19.79 6.61 -7.03
N ILE A 181 -20.69 5.91 -6.33
CA ILE A 181 -21.80 6.52 -5.62
C ILE A 181 -21.30 7.52 -4.57
N SER A 182 -20.30 7.14 -3.78
CA SER A 182 -19.74 8.01 -2.72
C SER A 182 -19.10 9.28 -3.28
N VAL A 183 -18.41 9.18 -4.43
CA VAL A 183 -17.79 10.34 -5.10
C VAL A 183 -18.84 11.22 -5.78
N LEU A 184 -19.88 10.63 -6.37
CA LEU A 184 -21.01 11.40 -6.92
C LEU A 184 -21.73 12.20 -5.83
N LEU A 185 -21.90 11.63 -4.65
CA LEU A 185 -22.48 12.32 -3.49
C LEU A 185 -21.54 13.39 -2.90
N HIS A 186 -20.23 13.28 -3.13
CA HIS A 186 -19.26 14.25 -2.62
C HIS A 186 -19.48 15.67 -3.12
N VAL A 187 -19.88 15.83 -4.40
CA VAL A 187 -20.13 17.14 -5.01
C VAL A 187 -21.30 17.88 -4.33
N PRO A 188 -22.53 17.30 -4.25
CA PRO A 188 -23.64 17.98 -3.59
C PRO A 188 -23.40 18.18 -2.08
N ILE A 189 -22.69 17.29 -1.41
CA ILE A 189 -22.33 17.46 0.01
C ILE A 189 -21.40 18.67 0.18
N ASN A 190 -20.35 18.81 -0.63
CA ASN A 190 -19.50 20.00 -0.61
C ASN A 190 -20.30 21.27 -0.91
N PHE A 191 -21.14 21.25 -1.94
CA PHE A 191 -21.98 22.41 -2.27
C PHE A 191 -22.87 22.81 -1.08
N LEU A 192 -23.52 21.83 -0.44
CA LEU A 192 -24.38 22.06 0.71
C LEU A 192 -23.60 22.65 1.90
N LEU A 193 -22.45 22.05 2.26
CA LEU A 193 -21.68 22.48 3.44
C LEU A 193 -20.92 23.80 3.19
N VAL A 194 -20.30 23.95 2.02
CA VAL A 194 -19.43 25.08 1.72
C VAL A 194 -20.22 26.30 1.24
N VAL A 195 -21.16 26.08 0.29
CA VAL A 195 -21.87 27.19 -0.37
C VAL A 195 -23.16 27.56 0.39
N HIS A 196 -23.99 26.55 0.74
CA HIS A 196 -25.28 26.82 1.38
C HIS A 196 -25.13 27.14 2.87
N PHE A 197 -24.46 26.25 3.64
CA PHE A 197 -24.23 26.46 5.07
C PHE A 197 -23.04 27.38 5.38
N LYS A 198 -22.23 27.74 4.40
CA LYS A 198 -21.09 28.66 4.52
C LYS A 198 -20.10 28.24 5.64
N MET A 199 -19.87 26.95 5.77
CA MET A 199 -18.96 26.42 6.79
C MET A 199 -17.47 26.62 6.47
N GLY A 200 -17.14 27.25 5.33
CA GLY A 200 -15.77 27.53 4.92
C GLY A 200 -14.93 26.26 4.79
N ILE A 201 -13.68 26.32 5.23
CA ILE A 201 -12.72 25.21 5.14
C ILE A 201 -13.15 23.96 5.93
N ALA A 202 -13.85 24.15 7.06
CA ALA A 202 -14.39 23.03 7.85
C ALA A 202 -15.44 22.24 7.05
N GLY A 203 -16.21 22.92 6.18
CA GLY A 203 -17.20 22.29 5.30
C GLY A 203 -16.54 21.30 4.33
N VAL A 204 -15.39 21.67 3.74
CA VAL A 204 -14.64 20.79 2.83
C VAL A 204 -14.09 19.57 3.58
N ALA A 205 -13.52 19.77 4.77
CA ALA A 205 -13.01 18.67 5.60
C ALA A 205 -14.13 17.70 5.98
N ILE A 206 -15.28 18.19 6.44
CA ILE A 206 -16.45 17.36 6.79
C ILE A 206 -16.97 16.61 5.57
N ALA A 207 -17.01 17.23 4.37
CA ALA A 207 -17.43 16.56 3.15
C ALA A 207 -16.51 15.38 2.78
N MET A 208 -15.20 15.51 2.99
CA MET A 208 -14.24 14.41 2.80
C MET A 208 -14.52 13.24 3.76
N VAL A 209 -14.71 13.55 5.04
CA VAL A 209 -15.05 12.54 6.08
C VAL A 209 -16.38 11.86 5.74
N TRP A 210 -17.39 12.63 5.36
CA TRP A 210 -18.71 12.11 5.00
C TRP A 210 -18.64 11.15 3.81
N THR A 211 -17.77 11.44 2.84
CA THR A 211 -17.59 10.55 1.68
C THR A 211 -17.00 9.21 2.07
N ASN A 212 -16.01 9.18 2.97
CA ASN A 212 -15.46 7.94 3.48
C ASN A 212 -16.45 7.17 4.36
N LEU A 213 -17.27 7.88 5.14
CA LEU A 213 -18.40 7.29 5.87
C LEU A 213 -19.40 6.64 4.91
N ASN A 214 -19.86 7.35 3.87
CA ASN A 214 -20.78 6.80 2.87
C ASN A 214 -20.19 5.55 2.22
N LEU A 215 -18.91 5.59 1.83
CA LEU A 215 -18.25 4.45 1.24
C LEU A 215 -18.17 3.26 2.21
N PHE A 216 -17.88 3.50 3.47
CA PHE A 216 -17.86 2.46 4.50
C PHE A 216 -19.25 1.85 4.70
N LEU A 217 -20.28 2.67 4.79
CA LEU A 217 -21.67 2.21 4.96
C LEU A 217 -22.15 1.40 3.75
N LEU A 218 -21.89 1.87 2.53
CA LEU A 218 -22.25 1.16 1.31
C LEU A 218 -21.54 -0.19 1.18
N LEU A 219 -20.24 -0.24 1.47
CA LEU A 219 -19.47 -1.48 1.42
C LEU A 219 -19.90 -2.46 2.52
N SER A 220 -20.14 -1.98 3.73
CA SER A 220 -20.61 -2.81 4.83
C SER A 220 -22.01 -3.37 4.56
N SER A 221 -22.90 -2.56 3.99
CA SER A 221 -24.22 -2.99 3.53
C SER A 221 -24.09 -4.06 2.43
N PHE A 222 -23.23 -3.85 1.45
CA PHE A 222 -22.95 -4.84 0.41
C PHE A 222 -22.47 -6.16 1.02
N VAL A 223 -21.49 -6.14 1.93
CA VAL A 223 -20.96 -7.34 2.58
C VAL A 223 -22.08 -8.09 3.32
N TYR A 224 -22.94 -7.36 4.04
CA TYR A 224 -24.06 -7.95 4.78
C TYR A 224 -25.08 -8.61 3.85
N PHE A 225 -25.56 -7.90 2.81
CA PHE A 225 -26.59 -8.41 1.90
C PHE A 225 -26.09 -9.49 0.94
N SER A 226 -24.82 -9.41 0.49
CA SER A 226 -24.24 -10.42 -0.41
C SER A 226 -23.84 -11.72 0.28
N SER A 227 -23.87 -11.74 1.61
CA SER A 227 -23.46 -12.91 2.41
C SER A 227 -21.99 -13.36 2.20
N VAL A 228 -21.14 -12.53 1.61
CA VAL A 228 -19.70 -12.83 1.41
C VAL A 228 -18.98 -13.12 2.72
N TYR A 229 -19.49 -12.58 3.82
CA TYR A 229 -18.89 -12.78 5.15
C TYR A 229 -19.16 -14.16 5.77
N LYS A 230 -20.18 -14.91 5.33
CA LYS A 230 -20.70 -16.08 6.06
C LYS A 230 -19.64 -17.14 6.35
N ASP A 231 -18.80 -17.46 5.39
CA ASP A 231 -17.77 -18.49 5.55
C ASP A 231 -16.59 -18.03 6.41
N SER A 232 -16.31 -16.73 6.42
CA SER A 232 -15.16 -16.13 7.10
C SER A 232 -15.54 -15.39 8.39
N TRP A 233 -16.84 -15.35 8.75
CA TRP A 233 -17.27 -14.69 9.96
C TRP A 233 -16.76 -15.40 11.20
N VAL A 234 -16.04 -14.64 12.03
CA VAL A 234 -15.61 -15.06 13.36
C VAL A 234 -16.24 -14.10 14.36
N CYS A 235 -16.95 -14.67 15.37
CA CYS A 235 -17.46 -13.84 16.45
C CYS A 235 -16.29 -13.10 17.12
N PRO A 236 -16.42 -11.81 17.44
CA PRO A 236 -15.41 -11.08 18.20
C PRO A 236 -15.11 -11.82 19.51
N SER A 237 -13.88 -12.29 19.65
CA SER A 237 -13.38 -13.03 20.81
C SER A 237 -11.98 -12.50 21.19
N MET A 238 -11.48 -12.92 22.36
CA MET A 238 -10.11 -12.56 22.78
C MET A 238 -9.01 -13.10 21.85
N ASP A 239 -9.36 -13.96 20.89
CA ASP A 239 -8.42 -14.48 19.89
C ASP A 239 -7.97 -13.39 18.91
N CYS A 240 -8.74 -12.31 18.73
CA CYS A 240 -8.32 -11.16 17.94
C CYS A 240 -7.15 -10.38 18.59
N LEU A 241 -6.92 -10.56 19.91
CA LEU A 241 -5.78 -9.96 20.63
C LEU A 241 -4.52 -10.85 20.63
N ARG A 242 -4.61 -12.07 20.10
CA ARG A 242 -3.49 -13.01 20.02
C ARG A 242 -2.87 -13.02 18.63
N GLY A 243 -1.60 -13.43 18.52
CA GLY A 243 -0.93 -13.61 17.21
C GLY A 243 -0.63 -12.33 16.45
N TRP A 244 -0.45 -11.22 17.14
CA TRP A 244 -0.10 -9.92 16.56
C TRP A 244 1.30 -9.87 15.96
N SER A 245 2.24 -10.72 16.47
CA SER A 245 3.63 -10.74 16.01
C SER A 245 3.74 -10.97 14.50
N SER A 246 3.02 -11.95 13.97
CA SER A 246 3.02 -12.25 12.53
C SER A 246 2.43 -11.11 11.69
N LEU A 247 1.37 -10.46 12.17
CA LEU A 247 0.79 -9.31 11.49
C LEU A 247 1.74 -8.11 11.52
N LEU A 248 2.31 -7.78 12.69
CA LEU A 248 3.23 -6.65 12.84
C LEU A 248 4.53 -6.85 12.07
N ALA A 249 5.06 -8.08 12.01
CA ALA A 249 6.23 -8.42 11.22
C ALA A 249 6.07 -8.12 9.72
N LEU A 250 4.84 -8.14 9.22
CA LEU A 250 4.50 -7.78 7.83
C LEU A 250 4.04 -6.33 7.70
N ALA A 251 3.27 -5.82 8.66
CA ALA A 251 2.68 -4.48 8.61
C ALA A 251 3.74 -3.38 8.77
N ILE A 252 4.70 -3.54 9.70
CA ILE A 252 5.72 -2.51 9.95
C ILE A 252 6.62 -2.30 8.73
N PRO A 253 7.24 -3.33 8.11
CA PRO A 253 8.04 -3.12 6.90
C PRO A 253 7.23 -2.57 5.74
N THR A 254 5.97 -3.01 5.57
CA THR A 254 5.09 -2.48 4.53
C THR A 254 4.80 -1.00 4.76
N CYS A 255 4.53 -0.61 6.00
CA CYS A 255 4.33 0.79 6.39
C CYS A 255 5.57 1.63 6.09
N ILE A 256 6.76 1.17 6.48
CA ILE A 256 8.02 1.84 6.19
C ILE A 256 8.20 2.02 4.69
N SER A 257 7.96 0.97 3.89
CA SER A 257 8.08 1.03 2.42
C SER A 257 7.18 2.11 1.82
N VAL A 258 5.91 2.16 2.25
CA VAL A 258 4.92 3.16 1.78
C VAL A 258 5.30 4.57 2.23
N CYS A 259 5.67 4.74 3.49
CA CYS A 259 6.08 6.05 4.03
C CYS A 259 7.32 6.59 3.31
N LEU A 260 8.35 5.76 3.08
CA LEU A 260 9.56 6.19 2.38
C LEU A 260 9.28 6.70 0.96
N GLU A 261 8.35 6.06 0.24
CA GLU A 261 7.96 6.47 -1.10
C GLU A 261 7.17 7.79 -1.08
N TRP A 262 6.18 7.94 -0.18
CA TRP A 262 5.36 9.15 -0.08
C TRP A 262 6.16 10.36 0.42
N TRP A 263 7.00 10.17 1.45
CA TRP A 263 7.81 11.24 2.03
C TRP A 263 8.89 11.77 1.06
N TRP A 264 9.31 10.96 0.09
CA TRP A 264 10.24 11.43 -0.94
C TRP A 264 9.73 12.68 -1.65
N TYR A 265 8.46 12.70 -2.07
CA TYR A 265 7.89 13.85 -2.77
C TYR A 265 7.85 15.12 -1.89
N GLU A 266 7.62 14.97 -0.61
CA GLU A 266 7.65 16.10 0.32
C GLU A 266 9.07 16.65 0.50
N PHE A 267 10.08 15.78 0.56
CA PHE A 267 11.48 16.22 0.55
C PHE A 267 11.83 16.95 -0.76
N MET A 268 11.32 16.50 -1.89
CA MET A 268 11.51 17.18 -3.18
C MET A 268 10.91 18.60 -3.18
N ILE A 269 9.72 18.79 -2.59
CA ILE A 269 9.11 20.11 -2.42
C ILE A 269 10.01 21.02 -1.56
N MET A 270 10.52 20.49 -0.44
CA MET A 270 11.44 21.24 0.42
C MET A 270 12.71 21.66 -0.33
N LEU A 271 13.31 20.77 -1.11
CA LEU A 271 14.49 21.09 -1.92
C LEU A 271 14.18 22.13 -3.00
N CYS A 272 13.00 22.13 -3.60
CA CYS A 272 12.56 23.18 -4.52
C CYS A 272 12.53 24.57 -3.86
N GLY A 273 12.16 24.63 -2.58
CA GLY A 273 12.19 25.87 -1.80
C GLY A 273 13.58 26.47 -1.60
N LEU A 274 14.64 25.67 -1.77
CA LEU A 274 16.03 26.12 -1.64
C LEU A 274 16.67 26.52 -2.98
N LEU A 275 15.96 26.39 -4.10
CA LEU A 275 16.45 26.80 -5.43
C LEU A 275 16.35 28.30 -5.64
N ALA A 276 16.98 28.81 -6.69
CA ALA A 276 17.10 30.25 -7.01
C ALA A 276 15.75 30.97 -7.20
N ASN A 277 14.71 30.26 -7.70
CA ASN A 277 13.35 30.77 -7.84
C ASN A 277 12.34 29.85 -7.15
N PRO A 278 12.18 29.93 -5.81
CA PRO A 278 11.35 29.02 -5.04
C PRO A 278 9.88 28.99 -5.49
N LYS A 279 9.30 30.15 -5.83
CA LYS A 279 7.90 30.27 -6.23
C LYS A 279 7.58 29.47 -7.50
N ALA A 280 8.37 29.64 -8.54
CA ALA A 280 8.18 28.93 -9.80
C ALA A 280 8.48 27.43 -9.69
N THR A 281 9.57 27.06 -8.97
CA THR A 281 9.97 25.65 -8.79
C THR A 281 8.98 24.86 -7.94
N ILE A 282 8.47 25.42 -6.83
CA ILE A 282 7.44 24.77 -6.00
C ILE A 282 6.13 24.62 -6.78
N SER A 283 5.72 25.65 -7.54
CA SER A 283 4.49 25.58 -8.36
C SER A 283 4.60 24.52 -9.45
N SER A 284 5.75 24.49 -10.17
CA SER A 284 6.02 23.44 -11.16
C SER A 284 6.07 22.05 -10.54
N MET A 285 6.70 21.90 -9.34
CA MET A 285 6.71 20.64 -8.60
C MET A 285 5.26 20.18 -8.26
N GLY A 286 4.39 21.10 -7.87
CA GLY A 286 2.98 20.80 -7.60
C GLY A 286 2.26 20.22 -8.83
N ILE A 287 2.46 20.81 -10.02
CA ILE A 287 1.89 20.29 -11.28
C ILE A 287 2.41 18.88 -11.57
N LEU A 288 3.72 18.67 -11.41
CA LEU A 288 4.35 17.37 -11.67
C LEU A 288 3.90 16.30 -10.67
N ILE A 289 3.76 16.63 -9.40
CA ILE A 289 3.22 15.70 -8.38
C ILE A 289 1.77 15.32 -8.70
N GLN A 290 0.92 16.25 -9.13
CA GLN A 290 -0.43 15.92 -9.56
C GLN A 290 -0.42 15.01 -10.79
N THR A 291 0.50 15.25 -11.73
CA THR A 291 0.65 14.41 -12.93
C THR A 291 1.10 13.00 -12.58
N THR A 292 2.16 12.87 -11.77
CA THR A 292 2.66 11.57 -11.33
C THR A 292 1.65 10.83 -10.45
N SER A 293 0.87 11.53 -9.61
CA SER A 293 -0.20 10.94 -8.81
C SER A 293 -1.31 10.36 -9.68
N LEU A 294 -1.69 11.04 -10.78
CA LEU A 294 -2.65 10.51 -11.75
C LEU A 294 -2.11 9.27 -12.45
N VAL A 295 -0.87 9.30 -12.92
CA VAL A 295 -0.22 8.16 -13.57
C VAL A 295 -0.06 6.98 -12.60
N TYR A 296 0.29 7.24 -11.34
CA TYR A 296 0.50 6.23 -10.29
C TYR A 296 -0.73 5.35 -10.01
N VAL A 297 -1.95 5.83 -10.33
CA VAL A 297 -3.17 5.03 -10.16
C VAL A 297 -3.08 3.69 -10.91
N PHE A 298 -2.47 3.68 -12.10
CA PHE A 298 -2.39 2.48 -12.94
C PHE A 298 -1.40 1.42 -12.37
N PRO A 299 -0.12 1.74 -12.12
CA PRO A 299 0.80 0.76 -11.55
C PRO A 299 0.42 0.36 -10.12
N SER A 300 -0.19 1.23 -9.32
CA SER A 300 -0.68 0.87 -8.00
C SER A 300 -1.81 -0.16 -8.06
N ALA A 301 -2.77 0.01 -8.97
CA ALA A 301 -3.85 -0.96 -9.18
C ALA A 301 -3.31 -2.31 -9.70
N LEU A 302 -2.30 -2.30 -10.58
CA LEU A 302 -1.62 -3.50 -11.03
C LEU A 302 -0.88 -4.18 -9.88
N SER A 303 -0.18 -3.43 -9.04
CA SER A 303 0.50 -3.89 -7.83
C SER A 303 -0.44 -4.59 -6.85
N LEU A 304 -1.62 -4.02 -6.63
CA LEU A 304 -2.66 -4.61 -5.78
C LEU A 304 -3.23 -5.89 -6.40
N GLY A 305 -3.40 -5.91 -7.71
CA GLY A 305 -3.86 -7.10 -8.45
C GLY A 305 -2.87 -8.26 -8.37
N VAL A 306 -1.60 -8.00 -8.64
CA VAL A 306 -0.55 -9.04 -8.57
C VAL A 306 -0.30 -9.51 -7.15
N SER A 307 -0.35 -8.62 -6.14
CA SER A 307 -0.24 -9.01 -4.72
C SER A 307 -1.32 -10.03 -4.36
N THR A 308 -2.56 -9.77 -4.76
CA THR A 308 -3.69 -10.70 -4.56
C THR A 308 -3.48 -12.02 -5.30
N ARG A 309 -3.09 -11.99 -6.58
CA ARG A 309 -2.86 -13.20 -7.39
C ARG A 309 -1.75 -14.06 -6.83
N VAL A 310 -0.57 -13.48 -6.61
CA VAL A 310 0.59 -14.19 -6.06
C VAL A 310 0.25 -14.78 -4.68
N GLY A 311 -0.39 -14.02 -3.79
CA GLY A 311 -0.81 -14.51 -2.48
C GLY A 311 -1.77 -15.70 -2.59
N ASN A 312 -2.80 -15.60 -3.44
CA ASN A 312 -3.79 -16.65 -3.64
C ASN A 312 -3.17 -17.92 -4.24
N GLU A 313 -2.27 -17.81 -5.23
CA GLU A 313 -1.64 -18.97 -5.86
C GLU A 313 -0.61 -19.65 -4.94
N LEU A 314 0.15 -18.88 -4.15
CA LEU A 314 1.05 -19.44 -3.13
C LEU A 314 0.26 -20.16 -2.03
N GLY A 315 -0.83 -19.56 -1.55
CA GLY A 315 -1.73 -20.21 -0.58
C GLY A 315 -2.38 -21.49 -1.11
N ALA A 316 -2.67 -21.52 -2.41
CA ALA A 316 -3.20 -22.70 -3.11
C ALA A 316 -2.14 -23.74 -3.48
N ASN A 317 -0.87 -23.55 -3.07
CA ASN A 317 0.25 -24.45 -3.38
C ASN A 317 0.55 -24.56 -4.89
N ARG A 318 0.54 -23.42 -5.60
CA ARG A 318 0.77 -23.35 -7.06
C ARG A 318 1.91 -22.40 -7.42
N PRO A 319 3.18 -22.79 -7.16
CA PRO A 319 4.35 -21.92 -7.34
C PRO A 319 4.54 -21.46 -8.80
N ALA A 320 4.29 -22.35 -9.78
CA ALA A 320 4.40 -22.02 -11.19
C ALA A 320 3.43 -20.91 -11.60
N LYS A 321 2.17 -20.92 -11.12
CA LYS A 321 1.20 -19.86 -11.41
C LYS A 321 1.55 -18.54 -10.74
N ALA A 322 2.07 -18.58 -9.50
CA ALA A 322 2.57 -17.37 -8.82
C ALA A 322 3.72 -16.71 -9.60
N ARG A 323 4.65 -17.51 -10.15
CA ARG A 323 5.74 -17.03 -11.02
C ARG A 323 5.20 -16.44 -12.33
N ILE A 324 4.22 -17.09 -12.97
CA ILE A 324 3.59 -16.58 -14.20
C ILE A 324 2.91 -15.24 -13.91
N SER A 325 2.18 -15.10 -12.80
CA SER A 325 1.56 -13.84 -12.38
C SER A 325 2.60 -12.73 -12.22
N MET A 326 3.76 -13.02 -11.61
CA MET A 326 4.87 -12.07 -11.52
C MET A 326 5.38 -11.65 -12.90
N ILE A 327 5.72 -12.58 -13.77
CA ILE A 327 6.30 -12.28 -15.10
C ILE A 327 5.32 -11.43 -15.91
N VAL A 328 4.06 -11.86 -16.01
CA VAL A 328 3.03 -11.18 -16.77
C VAL A 328 2.78 -9.77 -16.24
N SER A 329 2.70 -9.60 -14.92
CA SER A 329 2.48 -8.27 -14.33
C SER A 329 3.67 -7.33 -14.53
N LEU A 330 4.92 -7.82 -14.51
CA LEU A 330 6.10 -7.00 -14.80
C LEU A 330 6.13 -6.56 -16.27
N VAL A 331 5.75 -7.42 -17.21
CA VAL A 331 5.62 -7.04 -18.62
C VAL A 331 4.54 -5.96 -18.80
N CYS A 332 3.38 -6.13 -18.16
CA CYS A 332 2.33 -5.10 -18.16
C CYS A 332 2.82 -3.79 -17.53
N ALA A 333 3.61 -3.86 -16.45
CA ALA A 333 4.17 -2.67 -15.79
C ALA A 333 5.14 -1.91 -16.70
N VAL A 334 6.01 -2.61 -17.43
CA VAL A 334 6.90 -1.98 -18.43
C VAL A 334 6.08 -1.31 -19.54
N ALA A 335 5.03 -1.97 -20.03
CA ALA A 335 4.14 -1.38 -21.05
C ALA A 335 3.43 -0.11 -20.52
N LEU A 336 2.98 -0.11 -19.25
CA LEU A 336 2.40 1.07 -18.60
C LEU A 336 3.45 2.19 -18.45
N GLY A 337 4.67 1.87 -18.04
CA GLY A 337 5.76 2.86 -17.94
C GLY A 337 6.11 3.48 -19.28
N LEU A 338 6.16 2.69 -20.37
CA LEU A 338 6.35 3.19 -21.73
C LEU A 338 5.20 4.11 -22.17
N ALA A 339 3.96 3.74 -21.87
CA ALA A 339 2.79 4.58 -22.19
C ALA A 339 2.83 5.90 -21.41
N ALA A 340 3.19 5.88 -20.12
CA ALA A 340 3.34 7.07 -19.29
C ALA A 340 4.46 7.99 -19.79
N MET A 341 5.63 7.42 -20.14
CA MET A 341 6.75 8.16 -20.72
C MET A 341 6.35 8.82 -22.05
N LEU A 342 5.66 8.11 -22.92
CA LEU A 342 5.18 8.64 -24.19
C LEU A 342 4.19 9.78 -23.96
N PHE A 343 3.22 9.60 -23.06
CA PHE A 343 2.23 10.61 -22.71
C PHE A 343 2.89 11.89 -22.19
N THR A 344 3.74 11.80 -21.18
CA THR A 344 4.40 12.97 -20.57
C THR A 344 5.32 13.69 -21.55
N THR A 345 6.01 12.95 -22.43
CA THR A 345 6.89 13.53 -23.45
C THR A 345 6.12 14.26 -24.54
N LEU A 346 5.05 13.66 -25.06
CA LEU A 346 4.22 14.27 -26.11
C LEU A 346 3.44 15.47 -25.59
N MET A 347 2.94 15.41 -24.37
CA MET A 347 2.10 16.46 -23.76
C MET A 347 2.91 17.55 -23.03
N ARG A 348 4.23 17.51 -23.04
CA ARG A 348 5.11 18.38 -22.22
C ARG A 348 4.82 19.88 -22.35
N HIS A 349 4.41 20.37 -23.51
CA HIS A 349 4.11 21.79 -23.74
C HIS A 349 2.65 22.17 -23.55
N GLN A 350 1.71 21.18 -23.64
CA GLN A 350 0.29 21.42 -23.50
C GLN A 350 -0.21 21.19 -22.07
N TRP A 351 0.35 20.19 -21.38
CA TRP A 351 -0.15 19.72 -20.08
C TRP A 351 -0.13 20.81 -19.00
N GLY A 352 0.97 21.55 -18.87
CA GLY A 352 1.11 22.64 -17.90
C GLY A 352 0.07 23.76 -18.10
N ARG A 353 -0.39 23.99 -19.32
CA ARG A 353 -1.37 25.05 -19.65
C ARG A 353 -2.75 24.82 -19.05
N PHE A 354 -3.08 23.59 -18.64
CA PHE A 354 -4.32 23.32 -17.91
C PHE A 354 -4.28 23.85 -16.47
N PHE A 355 -3.09 24.13 -15.93
CA PHE A 355 -2.90 24.54 -14.55
C PHE A 355 -2.51 26.00 -14.40
N THR A 356 -1.75 26.57 -15.34
CA THR A 356 -1.21 27.93 -15.25
C THR A 356 -0.97 28.55 -16.61
N THR A 357 -0.92 29.90 -16.64
CA THR A 357 -0.51 30.70 -17.79
C THR A 357 0.90 31.33 -17.60
N ASP A 358 1.52 31.14 -16.43
CA ASP A 358 2.85 31.66 -16.13
C ASP A 358 3.91 30.93 -16.96
N THR A 359 4.64 31.69 -17.77
CA THR A 359 5.62 31.16 -18.74
C THR A 359 6.79 30.47 -18.05
N GLU A 360 7.26 30.97 -16.92
CA GLU A 360 8.38 30.40 -16.18
C GLU A 360 8.02 29.01 -15.60
N ILE A 361 6.81 28.88 -15.03
CA ILE A 361 6.30 27.60 -14.52
C ILE A 361 6.09 26.62 -15.68
N LEU A 362 5.58 27.09 -16.83
CA LEU A 362 5.40 26.28 -18.02
C LEU A 362 6.71 25.72 -18.56
N ASP A 363 7.76 26.55 -18.62
CA ASP A 363 9.09 26.15 -19.12
C ASP A 363 9.73 25.11 -18.19
N LEU A 364 9.71 25.34 -16.87
CA LEU A 364 10.19 24.36 -15.89
C LEU A 364 9.44 23.04 -15.97
N THR A 365 8.12 23.10 -16.11
CA THR A 365 7.26 21.91 -16.24
C THR A 365 7.55 21.16 -17.54
N ALA A 366 7.74 21.87 -18.66
CA ALA A 366 8.05 21.27 -19.96
C ALA A 366 9.41 20.57 -19.99
N ILE A 367 10.40 21.07 -19.24
CA ILE A 367 11.72 20.43 -19.09
C ILE A 367 11.63 19.17 -18.22
N ALA A 368 10.87 19.23 -17.12
CA ALA A 368 10.83 18.14 -16.14
C ALA A 368 9.89 17.00 -16.54
N LEU A 369 8.81 17.25 -17.30
CA LEU A 369 7.84 16.22 -17.69
C LEU A 369 8.47 15.01 -18.42
N PRO A 370 9.39 15.17 -19.39
CA PRO A 370 10.06 14.01 -20.00
C PRO A 370 10.91 13.22 -19.00
N ILE A 371 11.55 13.91 -18.04
CA ILE A 371 12.35 13.26 -16.98
C ILE A 371 11.41 12.47 -16.06
N ALA A 372 10.27 13.07 -15.68
CA ALA A 372 9.23 12.38 -14.91
C ALA A 372 8.71 11.14 -15.66
N GLY A 373 8.53 11.22 -16.98
CA GLY A 373 8.18 10.07 -17.81
C GLY A 373 9.22 8.94 -17.78
N LEU A 374 10.50 9.28 -17.83
CA LEU A 374 11.59 8.31 -17.65
C LEU A 374 11.57 7.69 -16.24
N CYS A 375 11.22 8.48 -15.21
CA CYS A 375 11.04 7.95 -13.85
C CYS A 375 9.93 6.90 -13.81
N GLU A 376 8.82 7.10 -14.54
CA GLU A 376 7.71 6.14 -14.58
C GLU A 376 8.07 4.80 -15.21
N LEU A 377 9.06 4.78 -16.12
CA LEU A 377 9.58 3.53 -16.67
C LEU A 377 10.27 2.67 -15.59
N GLY A 378 10.83 3.27 -14.55
CA GLY A 378 11.34 2.59 -13.37
C GLY A 378 10.27 2.36 -12.30
N ASN A 379 9.41 3.37 -12.06
CA ASN A 379 8.37 3.38 -11.05
C ASN A 379 7.31 2.27 -11.25
N CYS A 380 6.84 2.06 -12.49
CA CYS A 380 5.82 1.05 -12.76
C CYS A 380 6.29 -0.37 -12.43
N PRO A 381 7.46 -0.86 -12.88
CA PRO A 381 7.98 -2.16 -12.47
C PRO A 381 8.31 -2.25 -10.98
N GLN A 382 8.84 -1.18 -10.37
CA GLN A 382 9.14 -1.13 -8.94
C GLN A 382 7.86 -1.29 -8.11
N THR A 383 6.82 -0.49 -8.37
CA THR A 383 5.54 -0.54 -7.66
C THR A 383 4.87 -1.91 -7.80
N THR A 384 4.90 -2.48 -9.02
CA THR A 384 4.38 -3.82 -9.29
C THR A 384 5.19 -4.90 -8.56
N GLY A 385 6.52 -4.80 -8.55
CA GLY A 385 7.42 -5.67 -7.80
C GLY A 385 7.17 -5.64 -6.30
N CYS A 386 6.94 -4.46 -5.72
CA CYS A 386 6.48 -4.34 -4.33
C CYS A 386 5.19 -5.13 -4.08
N GLY A 387 4.26 -5.17 -5.05
CA GLY A 387 3.06 -6.01 -4.99
C GLY A 387 3.39 -7.50 -4.93
N VAL A 388 4.33 -7.97 -5.75
CA VAL A 388 4.80 -9.37 -5.73
C VAL A 388 5.43 -9.72 -4.38
N LEU A 389 6.29 -8.85 -3.85
CA LEU A 389 6.93 -9.04 -2.54
C LEU A 389 5.91 -9.06 -1.41
N ARG A 390 4.87 -8.21 -1.46
CA ARG A 390 3.75 -8.26 -0.49
C ARG A 390 2.99 -9.58 -0.61
N GLY A 391 2.57 -9.99 -1.80
CA GLY A 391 1.85 -11.25 -2.01
C GLY A 391 2.63 -12.48 -1.53
N SER A 392 3.96 -12.47 -1.65
CA SER A 392 4.87 -13.52 -1.17
C SER A 392 5.32 -13.35 0.29
N ALA A 393 4.72 -12.46 1.07
CA ALA A 393 5.04 -12.18 2.48
C ALA A 393 6.51 -11.76 2.73
N ARG A 394 7.10 -10.97 1.82
CA ARG A 394 8.48 -10.46 1.91
C ARG A 394 8.56 -8.93 1.84
N PRO A 395 7.73 -8.16 2.58
CA PRO A 395 7.71 -6.71 2.46
C PRO A 395 9.01 -6.04 2.94
N THR A 396 9.77 -6.67 3.84
CA THR A 396 11.06 -6.16 4.34
C THR A 396 12.06 -5.94 3.21
N ILE A 397 12.10 -6.82 2.21
CA ILE A 397 12.99 -6.67 1.05
C ILE A 397 12.62 -5.41 0.27
N GLY A 398 11.32 -5.20 0.02
CA GLY A 398 10.83 -3.98 -0.64
C GLY A 398 11.17 -2.70 0.14
N ALA A 399 11.01 -2.71 1.46
CA ALA A 399 11.36 -1.59 2.31
C ALA A 399 12.86 -1.25 2.26
N ASN A 400 13.73 -2.27 2.29
CA ASN A 400 15.18 -2.08 2.20
C ASN A 400 15.61 -1.54 0.83
N ILE A 401 15.01 -2.06 -0.26
CA ILE A 401 15.25 -1.56 -1.62
C ILE A 401 14.83 -0.09 -1.72
N ASN A 402 13.63 0.27 -1.24
CA ASN A 402 13.14 1.64 -1.26
C ASN A 402 14.04 2.57 -0.43
N LEU A 403 14.43 2.16 0.77
CA LEU A 403 15.34 2.94 1.62
C LEU A 403 16.68 3.21 0.91
N GLY A 404 17.30 2.16 0.37
CA GLY A 404 18.58 2.27 -0.34
C GLY A 404 18.46 3.15 -1.58
N SER A 405 17.49 2.89 -2.43
CA SER A 405 17.34 3.57 -3.72
C SER A 405 16.93 5.03 -3.57
N PHE A 406 15.93 5.35 -2.75
CA PHE A 406 15.46 6.73 -2.61
C PHE A 406 16.42 7.58 -1.78
N TYR A 407 16.88 7.08 -0.63
CA TYR A 407 17.60 7.92 0.34
C TYR A 407 19.12 7.80 0.27
N LEU A 408 19.69 6.64 -0.13
CA LEU A 408 21.15 6.49 -0.27
C LEU A 408 21.65 6.76 -1.70
N VAL A 409 20.80 6.62 -2.72
CA VAL A 409 21.17 6.91 -4.11
C VAL A 409 20.49 8.19 -4.58
N GLY A 410 19.16 8.24 -4.55
CA GLY A 410 18.39 9.34 -5.14
C GLY A 410 18.63 10.69 -4.48
N MET A 411 18.63 10.75 -3.13
CA MET A 411 18.79 12.00 -2.41
C MET A 411 20.18 12.63 -2.64
N PRO A 412 21.30 11.91 -2.52
CA PRO A 412 22.61 12.45 -2.86
C PRO A 412 22.72 12.90 -4.32
N VAL A 413 22.15 12.16 -5.27
CA VAL A 413 22.15 12.55 -6.70
C VAL A 413 21.30 13.80 -6.91
N ALA A 414 20.13 13.92 -6.27
CA ALA A 414 19.28 15.11 -6.35
C ALA A 414 20.02 16.36 -5.84
N ILE A 415 20.70 16.25 -4.70
CA ILE A 415 21.50 17.35 -4.12
C ILE A 415 22.68 17.68 -5.03
N LEU A 416 23.43 16.68 -5.49
CA LEU A 416 24.58 16.87 -6.38
C LEU A 416 24.18 17.55 -7.69
N MET A 417 23.16 17.02 -8.38
CA MET A 417 22.73 17.56 -9.67
C MET A 417 21.99 18.90 -9.52
N GLY A 418 21.13 19.03 -8.50
CA GLY A 418 20.35 20.25 -8.28
C GLY A 418 21.20 21.45 -7.87
N PHE A 419 22.10 21.26 -6.90
CA PHE A 419 22.83 22.37 -6.26
C PHE A 419 24.29 22.45 -6.66
N VAL A 420 25.04 21.34 -6.72
CA VAL A 420 26.49 21.37 -7.04
C VAL A 420 26.72 21.52 -8.55
N ALA A 421 26.05 20.68 -9.37
CA ALA A 421 26.10 20.79 -10.82
C ALA A 421 25.25 21.94 -11.38
N LYS A 422 24.53 22.69 -10.51
CA LYS A 422 23.68 23.85 -10.84
C LYS A 422 22.62 23.58 -11.91
N MET A 423 22.15 22.35 -12.02
CA MET A 423 21.05 21.99 -12.94
C MET A 423 19.67 22.41 -12.39
N GLY A 424 19.62 22.92 -11.15
CA GLY A 424 18.41 23.44 -10.53
C GLY A 424 17.28 22.41 -10.48
N PHE A 425 16.09 22.81 -10.93
CA PHE A 425 14.88 22.01 -10.88
C PHE A 425 14.99 20.67 -11.63
N ALA A 426 15.58 20.67 -12.83
CA ALA A 426 15.80 19.43 -13.59
C ALA A 426 16.75 18.45 -12.86
N GLY A 427 17.76 18.97 -12.13
CA GLY A 427 18.68 18.17 -11.34
C GLY A 427 18.01 17.39 -10.22
N LEU A 428 16.97 17.95 -9.58
CA LEU A 428 16.17 17.24 -8.57
C LEU A 428 15.43 16.04 -9.18
N TRP A 429 14.86 16.20 -10.38
CA TRP A 429 14.18 15.10 -11.09
C TRP A 429 15.15 14.02 -11.59
N LEU A 430 16.40 14.39 -11.92
CA LEU A 430 17.44 13.40 -12.20
C LEU A 430 17.79 12.57 -10.96
N GLY A 431 17.72 13.16 -9.76
CA GLY A 431 17.81 12.41 -8.50
C GLY A 431 16.73 11.37 -8.35
N LEU A 432 15.46 11.71 -8.66
CA LEU A 432 14.36 10.76 -8.68
C LEU A 432 14.58 9.67 -9.75
N LEU A 433 15.07 10.04 -10.93
CA LEU A 433 15.38 9.08 -11.99
C LEU A 433 16.43 8.05 -11.54
N ALA A 434 17.49 8.50 -10.87
CA ALA A 434 18.51 7.62 -10.31
C ALA A 434 17.93 6.69 -9.23
N ALA A 435 17.06 7.21 -8.37
CA ALA A 435 16.34 6.41 -7.37
C ALA A 435 15.48 5.34 -8.04
N GLN A 436 14.65 5.71 -9.01
CA GLN A 436 13.74 4.78 -9.69
C GLN A 436 14.50 3.73 -10.51
N ALA A 437 15.58 4.13 -11.20
CA ALA A 437 16.41 3.18 -11.94
C ALA A 437 17.07 2.15 -11.03
N SER A 438 17.70 2.59 -9.93
CA SER A 438 18.33 1.69 -8.96
C SER A 438 17.30 0.79 -8.28
N CYS A 439 16.13 1.33 -7.94
CA CYS A 439 15.04 0.57 -7.33
C CYS A 439 14.49 -0.52 -8.27
N ALA A 440 14.23 -0.17 -9.54
CA ALA A 440 13.76 -1.13 -10.54
C ALA A 440 14.79 -2.25 -10.79
N LEU A 441 16.08 -1.91 -10.90
CA LEU A 441 17.14 -2.90 -11.11
C LEU A 441 17.26 -3.87 -9.92
N LEU A 442 17.28 -3.36 -8.68
CA LEU A 442 17.34 -4.20 -7.48
C LEU A 442 16.08 -5.05 -7.34
N MET A 443 14.91 -4.49 -7.64
CA MET A 443 13.65 -5.21 -7.59
C MET A 443 13.64 -6.37 -8.60
N LEU A 444 14.01 -6.11 -9.86
CA LEU A 444 14.10 -7.13 -10.89
C LEU A 444 15.11 -8.22 -10.51
N TYR A 445 16.28 -7.85 -9.99
CA TYR A 445 17.27 -8.81 -9.50
C TYR A 445 16.70 -9.74 -8.43
N VAL A 446 16.03 -9.20 -7.42
CA VAL A 446 15.41 -10.01 -6.34
C VAL A 446 14.31 -10.91 -6.88
N LEU A 447 13.46 -10.41 -7.77
CA LEU A 447 12.33 -11.18 -8.30
C LEU A 447 12.80 -12.29 -9.25
N CYS A 448 13.80 -12.04 -10.09
CA CYS A 448 14.38 -13.05 -10.98
C CYS A 448 15.05 -14.20 -10.22
N ASN A 449 15.67 -13.89 -9.05
CA ASN A 449 16.35 -14.87 -8.20
C ASN A 449 15.43 -15.47 -7.11
N THR A 450 14.10 -15.30 -7.23
CA THR A 450 13.16 -15.84 -6.24
C THR A 450 12.94 -17.33 -6.46
N ASP A 451 13.23 -18.13 -5.43
CA ASP A 451 12.83 -19.53 -5.35
C ASP A 451 11.36 -19.62 -4.92
N TRP A 452 10.51 -20.05 -5.85
CA TRP A 452 9.07 -20.12 -5.65
C TRP A 452 8.62 -21.29 -4.79
N MET A 453 9.42 -22.37 -4.71
CA MET A 453 9.14 -23.50 -3.83
C MET A 453 9.31 -23.10 -2.37
N VAL A 454 10.37 -22.38 -2.07
CA VAL A 454 10.59 -21.79 -0.73
C VAL A 454 9.47 -20.84 -0.34
N GLN A 455 8.93 -20.07 -1.32
CA GLN A 455 7.80 -19.16 -1.02
C GLN A 455 6.50 -19.91 -0.69
N VAL A 456 6.26 -21.04 -1.31
CA VAL A 456 5.12 -21.90 -0.95
C VAL A 456 5.25 -22.44 0.47
N GLU A 457 6.43 -22.90 0.86
CA GLU A 457 6.63 -23.40 2.22
C GLU A 457 6.47 -22.28 3.26
N ARG A 458 7.03 -21.10 3.00
CA ARG A 458 6.77 -19.89 3.84
C ARG A 458 5.29 -19.56 3.94
N ALA A 459 4.53 -19.69 2.86
CA ALA A 459 3.08 -19.45 2.88
C ALA A 459 2.34 -20.46 3.76
N ARG A 460 2.75 -21.73 3.73
CA ARG A 460 2.21 -22.77 4.62
C ARG A 460 2.54 -22.50 6.08
N GLU A 461 3.78 -22.14 6.37
CA GLU A 461 4.23 -21.79 7.73
C GLU A 461 3.45 -20.58 8.27
N LEU A 462 3.32 -19.53 7.47
CA LEU A 462 2.59 -18.31 7.85
C LEU A 462 1.13 -18.62 8.19
N THR A 463 0.45 -19.38 7.35
CA THR A 463 -0.96 -19.76 7.58
C THR A 463 -1.13 -20.68 8.78
N ARG A 464 -0.21 -21.62 9.02
CA ARG A 464 -0.19 -22.48 10.22
C ARG A 464 0.06 -21.67 11.50
N THR A 465 1.11 -20.85 11.52
CA THR A 465 1.48 -20.04 12.69
C THR A 465 0.35 -19.09 13.08
N CYS A 466 -0.28 -18.44 12.12
CA CYS A 466 -1.41 -17.55 12.37
C CYS A 466 -2.64 -18.29 12.90
N THR A 467 -2.84 -19.57 12.53
CA THR A 467 -3.93 -20.41 13.01
C THR A 467 -3.65 -20.97 14.40
N MET A 468 -2.42 -21.48 14.66
CA MET A 468 -2.03 -22.04 15.97
C MET A 468 -2.04 -20.97 17.07
N SER A 469 -1.62 -19.74 16.77
CA SER A 469 -1.65 -18.64 17.74
C SER A 469 -3.08 -18.25 18.16
N SER A 470 -4.07 -18.73 17.44
CA SER A 470 -5.51 -18.52 17.73
C SER A 470 -6.15 -19.65 18.55
N THR A 471 -5.47 -20.81 18.68
CA THR A 471 -6.00 -21.94 19.44
C THR A 471 -5.60 -21.78 20.92
N PRO A 472 -6.55 -21.85 21.88
CA PRO A 472 -6.21 -21.85 23.30
C PRO A 472 -5.32 -23.06 23.60
N LEU A 473 -4.23 -22.84 24.35
CA LEU A 473 -3.46 -23.95 24.93
C LEU A 473 -4.44 -24.88 25.68
N PRO A 474 -4.39 -26.20 25.47
CA PRO A 474 -5.20 -27.11 26.25
C PRO A 474 -4.90 -26.87 27.72
N ILE A 475 -5.91 -26.54 28.51
CA ILE A 475 -5.82 -26.42 29.95
C ILE A 475 -5.35 -27.80 30.44
N SER A 476 -4.12 -27.89 30.88
CA SER A 476 -3.61 -29.04 31.59
C SER A 476 -4.49 -29.26 32.82
N SER A 477 -5.45 -30.17 32.72
CA SER A 477 -6.20 -30.64 33.85
C SER A 477 -5.21 -31.38 34.77
N THR A 478 -4.78 -30.71 35.81
CA THR A 478 -4.15 -31.31 36.98
C THR A 478 -5.13 -32.30 37.55
N ILE A 479 -5.02 -33.56 37.16
CA ILE A 479 -5.71 -34.64 37.82
C ILE A 479 -4.92 -34.90 39.11
N SER A 480 -5.54 -34.50 40.21
CA SER A 480 -5.14 -34.92 41.55
C SER A 480 -5.18 -36.45 41.63
N GLU A 481 -4.04 -37.06 41.97
CA GLU A 481 -3.95 -38.45 42.39
C GLU A 481 -4.87 -38.70 43.58
N SER A 482 -5.80 -39.63 43.43
CA SER A 482 -6.32 -40.39 44.55
C SER A 482 -6.25 -41.87 44.20
N ASN A 483 -5.46 -42.58 44.97
CA ASN A 483 -5.33 -44.05 45.04
C ASN A 483 -6.67 -44.79 44.97
N THR A 484 -6.78 -45.89 44.17
CA THR A 484 -7.05 -47.23 44.72
C THR A 484 -7.09 -48.33 43.64
N LYS A 485 -6.25 -49.36 43.92
CA LYS A 485 -6.38 -50.81 43.68
C LYS A 485 -6.71 -51.41 42.32
N LYS A 486 -5.70 -52.13 41.83
CA LYS A 486 -5.67 -53.50 41.23
C LYS A 486 -6.98 -54.06 40.63
N SER A 487 -6.93 -54.39 39.36
CA SER A 487 -7.27 -55.73 38.86
C SER A 487 -6.75 -55.96 37.44
N ASN A 488 -6.22 -57.17 37.22
CA ASN A 488 -5.72 -57.69 35.96
C ASN A 488 -6.73 -57.70 34.85
N ASN A 489 -6.35 -57.37 33.62
CA ASN A 489 -6.50 -58.30 32.49
C ASN A 489 -5.64 -57.85 31.29
N LYS A 490 -4.95 -58.85 30.75
CA LYS A 490 -4.22 -58.80 29.46
C LYS A 490 -5.23 -58.73 28.30
N ALA A 491 -4.93 -57.94 27.32
CA ALA A 491 -4.87 -58.34 25.91
C ALA A 491 -4.72 -57.13 25.00
N ASN A 492 -3.68 -57.17 24.19
CA ASN A 492 -3.52 -56.68 22.81
C ASN A 492 -4.00 -55.28 22.44
N LEU A 493 -3.12 -54.38 22.09
CA LEU A 493 -2.84 -54.07 20.69
C LEU A 493 -1.60 -53.14 20.59
N GLU A 494 -0.75 -53.57 19.72
CA GLU A 494 0.40 -52.86 19.16
C GLU A 494 0.01 -51.58 18.44
N GLU A 495 1.03 -50.75 18.27
CA GLU A 495 1.16 -49.68 17.28
C GLU A 495 0.34 -48.39 17.48
N VAL A 496 1.00 -47.39 17.99
CA VAL A 496 1.28 -46.16 17.23
C VAL A 496 2.55 -45.51 17.79
N LEU A 497 3.49 -45.52 16.91
CA LEU A 497 4.81 -44.93 16.89
C LEU A 497 4.98 -43.54 17.46
N CYS A 498 6.07 -43.40 18.13
CA CYS A 498 6.97 -42.27 18.27
C CYS A 498 6.82 -41.15 17.23
N VAL A 499 6.53 -39.98 17.71
CA VAL A 499 6.99 -38.74 17.09
C VAL A 499 7.96 -38.10 18.07
N SER A 500 9.21 -38.09 17.65
CA SER A 500 10.34 -37.50 18.32
C SER A 500 10.13 -36.03 18.63
N ASP A 501 10.36 -35.65 19.90
CA ASP A 501 10.60 -34.30 20.36
C ASP A 501 11.89 -33.76 19.72
N GLU A 502 11.77 -32.94 18.68
CA GLU A 502 12.79 -31.98 18.32
C GLU A 502 12.38 -30.60 18.80
N PRO A 503 13.27 -29.83 19.43
CA PRO A 503 12.96 -28.51 19.92
C PRO A 503 12.72 -27.53 18.77
N VAL A 504 11.58 -26.85 18.81
CA VAL A 504 11.24 -25.76 17.93
C VAL A 504 12.34 -24.70 17.99
N LYS A 505 13.17 -24.64 16.95
CA LYS A 505 14.06 -23.50 16.71
C LYS A 505 13.20 -22.27 16.49
N SER A 506 13.36 -21.28 17.35
CA SER A 506 12.83 -19.94 17.14
C SER A 506 13.28 -19.45 15.77
N ILE A 507 12.30 -19.15 14.90
CA ILE A 507 12.55 -18.49 13.63
C ILE A 507 13.00 -17.07 13.94
N SER A 508 14.32 -16.86 13.98
CA SER A 508 14.89 -15.54 13.82
C SER A 508 14.58 -15.11 12.40
N LEU A 509 13.95 -13.96 12.24
CA LEU A 509 13.82 -13.28 10.96
C LEU A 509 15.25 -13.03 10.43
N GLU A 510 15.75 -13.99 9.65
CA GLU A 510 17.01 -13.82 8.96
C GLU A 510 16.86 -12.67 7.98
N THR A 511 17.56 -11.59 8.32
CA THR A 511 18.01 -10.63 7.34
C THR A 511 19.08 -11.31 6.51
N ASP A 512 18.69 -11.95 5.41
CA ASP A 512 19.65 -12.46 4.43
C ASP A 512 20.55 -11.29 3.99
N PRO A 513 21.87 -11.36 4.17
CA PRO A 513 22.76 -10.32 3.66
C PRO A 513 22.71 -10.32 2.14
N LEU A 514 22.56 -9.14 1.55
CA LEU A 514 22.45 -8.87 0.12
C LEU A 514 23.69 -9.27 -0.71
N ILE A 515 24.76 -9.76 -0.08
CA ILE A 515 26.01 -10.14 -0.77
C ILE A 515 26.63 -11.35 -0.05
N SER A 516 26.56 -12.52 -0.64
CA SER A 516 27.52 -13.59 -0.37
C SER A 516 28.68 -13.46 -1.36
N THR A 517 29.80 -12.92 -0.91
CA THR A 517 31.06 -13.00 -1.64
C THR A 517 31.53 -14.46 -1.59
N THR A 518 31.35 -15.19 -2.67
CA THR A 518 32.12 -16.43 -2.90
C THR A 518 33.50 -16.06 -3.39
N THR A 519 34.48 -16.10 -2.50
CA THR A 519 35.90 -16.26 -2.86
C THR A 519 36.17 -17.75 -3.01
N SER A 520 36.41 -18.21 -4.19
CA SER A 520 37.49 -19.11 -4.65
C SER A 520 37.23 -19.54 -6.09
#